data_08e4f8d8f66c4e14754d24b71e4f0d65
#
_entry.id   08e4f8d8f66c4e14754d24b71e4f0d65
#
_cell.length_a   1.000
_cell.length_b   1.000
_cell.length_c   1.000
_cell.angle_alpha   90.00
_cell.angle_beta   90.00
_cell.angle_gamma   90.00
#
_symmetry.space_group_name_H-M   'P 1'
#
loop_
_entity.id
_entity.type
_entity.pdbx_description
1 polymer ?
#
loop_
_entity_poly.entity_id
_entity_poly.type
_entity_poly.pdbx_seq_one_letter_code
_entity_poly.pdbx_strand_id
1 'polypeptide(L)'
;EAEVRVINYVNQKHWRRNIIHILHFRPGVDTLSTYVEKIRQLRTFTKYERSIPRTRSVKTAKEIIDLKLDLIVLGSDEIWNLCGSGYHPLKFGTGLENQRTIAYAPSVGAVTEETAVPEDVFSGLKHLDRISGRDVESLKFVERACGRKAEKMLDPTFLYNFDMDIERENIKPKPYRYILIYDCKLTEPMAKQLQEYAKKNDLKIIGAGDYKTFYDEGFIDLTPYEWVDLFRNAEKVITGTFH
;
A
#
# COMPACT_ATOMS: atom_id res chain seq x y z
N GLU A 1 0.49 27.89 -4.58
CA GLU A 1 0.36 26.51 -4.07
C GLU A 1 -0.63 25.74 -4.95
N ALA A 2 -0.38 24.46 -5.22
CA ALA A 2 -1.32 23.61 -5.94
C ALA A 2 -2.34 23.01 -4.95
N GLU A 3 -3.62 22.98 -5.34
CA GLU A 3 -4.62 22.24 -4.59
C GLU A 3 -4.54 20.76 -4.99
N VAL A 4 -4.30 19.87 -4.01
CA VAL A 4 -4.18 18.43 -4.25
C VAL A 4 -5.36 17.68 -3.65
N ARG A 5 -5.97 16.80 -4.43
CA ARG A 5 -7.07 15.93 -3.99
C ARG A 5 -6.86 14.51 -4.46
N VAL A 6 -7.20 13.54 -3.64
CA VAL A 6 -7.27 12.14 -4.06
C VAL A 6 -8.55 11.93 -4.87
N ILE A 7 -8.43 11.38 -6.07
CA ILE A 7 -9.59 11.00 -6.87
C ILE A 7 -10.31 9.85 -6.18
N ASN A 8 -11.52 10.09 -5.71
CA ASN A 8 -12.33 9.08 -5.03
C ASN A 8 -12.93 8.09 -6.03
N TYR A 9 -12.06 7.25 -6.62
CA TYR A 9 -12.47 6.20 -7.55
C TYR A 9 -13.03 4.98 -6.80
N VAL A 10 -14.29 4.64 -7.06
CA VAL A 10 -15.00 3.58 -6.35
C VAL A 10 -15.03 2.29 -7.17
N ASN A 11 -14.14 1.36 -6.83
CA ASN A 11 -14.22 -0.02 -7.28
C ASN A 11 -14.98 -0.87 -6.25
N GLN A 12 -16.29 -1.04 -6.44
CA GLN A 12 -17.16 -1.75 -5.51
C GLN A 12 -16.74 -3.21 -5.27
N LYS A 13 -16.21 -3.89 -6.30
CA LYS A 13 -15.78 -5.31 -6.20
C LYS A 13 -14.57 -5.42 -5.28
N HIS A 14 -13.60 -4.53 -5.44
CA HIS A 14 -12.39 -4.50 -4.61
C HIS A 14 -12.72 -4.13 -3.16
N TRP A 15 -13.55 -3.11 -2.95
CA TRP A 15 -13.98 -2.66 -1.61
C TRP A 15 -14.70 -3.78 -0.83
N ARG A 16 -15.69 -4.46 -1.43
CA ARG A 16 -16.39 -5.58 -0.79
C ARG A 16 -15.43 -6.70 -0.39
N ARG A 17 -14.48 -7.05 -1.24
CA ARG A 17 -13.51 -8.09 -0.97
C ARG A 17 -12.61 -7.75 0.22
N ASN A 18 -12.14 -6.50 0.29
CA ASN A 18 -11.30 -6.06 1.40
C ASN A 18 -12.04 -6.10 2.74
N ILE A 19 -13.30 -5.66 2.79
CA ILE A 19 -14.10 -5.76 4.02
C ILE A 19 -14.29 -7.22 4.45
N ILE A 20 -14.65 -8.10 3.52
CA ILE A 20 -14.82 -9.53 3.82
C ILE A 20 -13.51 -10.11 4.36
N HIS A 21 -12.37 -9.77 3.76
CA HIS A 21 -11.06 -10.25 4.20
C HIS A 21 -10.72 -9.78 5.62
N ILE A 22 -10.95 -8.52 5.94
CA ILE A 22 -10.66 -7.96 7.27
C ILE A 22 -11.56 -8.60 8.32
N LEU A 23 -12.86 -8.78 8.02
CA LEU A 23 -13.83 -9.35 8.94
C LEU A 23 -13.81 -10.89 9.01
N HIS A 24 -12.96 -11.54 8.19
CA HIS A 24 -12.86 -13.00 8.24
C HIS A 24 -12.22 -13.46 9.55
N PHE A 25 -12.98 -14.26 10.32
CA PHE A 25 -12.48 -14.89 11.55
C PHE A 25 -11.62 -16.11 11.19
N ARG A 26 -10.39 -16.18 11.69
CA ARG A 26 -9.45 -17.29 11.46
C ARG A 26 -9.43 -18.22 12.69
N PRO A 27 -10.10 -19.38 12.67
CA PRO A 27 -10.06 -20.33 13.77
C PRO A 27 -8.64 -20.74 14.15
N GLY A 28 -8.35 -20.81 15.45
CA GLY A 28 -7.01 -21.17 15.96
C GLY A 28 -5.98 -20.01 15.95
N VAL A 29 -6.32 -18.87 15.35
CA VAL A 29 -5.47 -17.67 15.32
C VAL A 29 -6.17 -16.50 15.99
N ASP A 30 -7.39 -16.21 15.56
CA ASP A 30 -8.16 -15.08 16.08
C ASP A 30 -8.84 -15.45 17.41
N THR A 31 -8.67 -14.61 18.41
CA THR A 31 -9.46 -14.59 19.64
C THR A 31 -10.59 -13.57 19.51
N LEU A 32 -11.51 -13.55 20.46
CA LEU A 32 -12.54 -12.52 20.52
C LEU A 32 -11.93 -11.11 20.60
N SER A 33 -10.82 -10.96 21.36
CA SER A 33 -10.11 -9.69 21.49
C SER A 33 -9.55 -9.24 20.15
N THR A 34 -8.79 -10.10 19.46
CA THR A 34 -8.20 -9.75 18.15
C THR A 34 -9.25 -9.44 17.09
N TYR A 35 -10.42 -10.10 17.16
CA TYR A 35 -11.53 -9.80 16.27
C TYR A 35 -12.15 -8.42 16.54
N VAL A 36 -12.29 -8.04 17.81
CA VAL A 36 -12.73 -6.68 18.19
C VAL A 36 -11.73 -5.63 17.69
N GLU A 37 -10.43 -5.90 17.78
CA GLU A 37 -9.40 -5.00 17.26
C GLU A 37 -9.48 -4.83 15.75
N LYS A 38 -9.75 -5.88 14.97
CA LYS A 38 -10.02 -5.78 13.52
C LYS A 38 -11.19 -4.84 13.21
N ILE A 39 -12.27 -4.91 14.01
CA ILE A 39 -13.40 -3.99 13.84
C ILE A 39 -13.01 -2.55 14.18
N ARG A 40 -12.20 -2.34 15.22
CA ARG A 40 -11.67 -1.01 15.57
C ARG A 40 -10.76 -0.47 14.46
N GLN A 41 -9.88 -1.30 13.92
CA GLN A 41 -9.01 -0.95 12.79
C GLN A 41 -9.79 -0.39 11.59
N LEU A 42 -10.94 -0.97 11.25
CA LEU A 42 -11.82 -0.41 10.20
C LEU A 42 -12.29 1.02 10.53
N ARG A 43 -12.60 1.29 11.79
CA ARG A 43 -13.00 2.64 12.23
C ARG A 43 -11.83 3.60 12.20
N THR A 44 -10.66 3.16 12.65
CA THR A 44 -9.41 3.92 12.61
C THR A 44 -9.07 4.30 11.17
N PHE A 45 -9.02 3.36 10.25
CA PHE A 45 -8.80 3.64 8.83
C PHE A 45 -9.83 4.60 8.25
N THR A 46 -11.11 4.39 8.51
CA THR A 46 -12.17 5.27 8.02
C THR A 46 -12.01 6.70 8.53
N LYS A 47 -11.58 6.88 9.78
CA LYS A 47 -11.31 8.21 10.37
C LYS A 47 -10.19 8.93 9.60
N TYR A 48 -9.04 8.26 9.43
CA TYR A 48 -7.90 8.85 8.74
C TYR A 48 -8.15 9.04 7.24
N GLU A 49 -8.83 8.11 6.60
CA GLU A 49 -9.25 8.27 5.21
C GLU A 49 -10.13 9.51 4.98
N ARG A 50 -11.01 9.84 5.92
CA ARG A 50 -11.89 11.03 5.84
C ARG A 50 -11.13 12.35 5.99
N SER A 51 -9.94 12.35 6.58
CA SER A 51 -9.10 13.54 6.69
C SER A 51 -8.36 13.89 5.39
N ILE A 52 -8.27 12.95 4.45
CA ILE A 52 -7.60 13.17 3.16
C ILE A 52 -8.55 13.95 2.22
N PRO A 53 -8.13 15.11 1.67
CA PRO A 53 -8.90 15.83 0.69
C PRO A 53 -9.24 14.95 -0.52
N ARG A 54 -10.52 14.81 -0.85
CA ARG A 54 -11.00 13.93 -1.93
C ARG A 54 -11.94 14.66 -2.86
N THR A 55 -11.99 14.18 -4.09
CA THR A 55 -13.03 14.57 -5.03
C THR A 55 -14.36 13.92 -4.64
N ARG A 56 -15.46 14.33 -5.31
CA ARG A 56 -16.68 13.51 -5.32
C ARG A 56 -16.36 12.09 -5.80
N SER A 57 -17.20 11.14 -5.43
CA SER A 57 -17.05 9.75 -5.92
C SER A 57 -17.23 9.68 -7.43
N VAL A 58 -16.32 8.94 -8.08
CA VAL A 58 -16.32 8.71 -9.53
C VAL A 58 -16.12 7.21 -9.83
N LYS A 59 -16.65 6.74 -10.95
CA LYS A 59 -16.61 5.33 -11.37
C LYS A 59 -16.08 5.16 -12.81
N THR A 60 -16.03 6.22 -13.60
CA THR A 60 -15.69 6.19 -15.01
C THR A 60 -14.66 7.26 -15.37
N ALA A 61 -13.95 7.07 -16.48
CA ALA A 61 -13.04 8.07 -17.03
C ALA A 61 -13.77 9.40 -17.32
N LYS A 62 -14.98 9.32 -17.89
CA LYS A 62 -15.79 10.52 -18.16
C LYS A 62 -16.05 11.34 -16.91
N GLU A 63 -16.43 10.68 -15.80
CA GLU A 63 -16.66 11.38 -14.53
C GLU A 63 -15.39 12.01 -13.95
N ILE A 64 -14.19 11.44 -14.23
CA ILE A 64 -12.90 12.04 -13.88
C ILE A 64 -12.61 13.27 -14.74
N ILE A 65 -12.85 13.20 -16.06
CA ILE A 65 -12.72 14.34 -16.98
C ILE A 65 -13.62 15.51 -16.55
N ASP A 66 -14.83 15.19 -16.11
CA ASP A 66 -15.80 16.19 -15.62
C ASP A 66 -15.36 16.88 -14.30
N LEU A 67 -14.31 16.39 -13.63
CA LEU A 67 -13.71 17.09 -12.49
C LEU A 67 -12.87 18.30 -12.90
N LYS A 68 -12.48 18.41 -14.18
CA LYS A 68 -11.68 19.51 -14.76
C LYS A 68 -10.37 19.75 -13.99
N LEU A 69 -9.63 18.68 -13.76
CA LEU A 69 -8.33 18.73 -13.08
C LEU A 69 -7.24 19.21 -14.06
N ASP A 70 -6.32 20.05 -13.58
CA ASP A 70 -5.19 20.53 -14.39
C ASP A 70 -4.17 19.43 -14.65
N LEU A 71 -4.02 18.50 -13.71
CA LEU A 71 -3.10 17.36 -13.78
C LEU A 71 -3.68 16.17 -13.03
N ILE A 72 -3.55 14.99 -13.61
CA ILE A 72 -3.83 13.71 -12.95
C ILE A 72 -2.50 13.00 -12.70
N VAL A 73 -2.28 12.55 -11.46
CA VAL A 73 -1.12 11.74 -11.09
C VAL A 73 -1.59 10.32 -10.78
N LEU A 74 -1.10 9.34 -11.54
CA LEU A 74 -1.33 7.92 -11.31
C LEU A 74 -0.17 7.34 -10.50
N GLY A 75 -0.48 6.76 -9.38
CA GLY A 75 0.53 6.17 -8.50
C GLY A 75 0.58 6.84 -7.13
N SER A 76 1.44 6.39 -6.26
CA SER A 76 2.38 5.25 -6.49
C SER A 76 1.72 3.88 -6.27
N ASP A 77 2.32 3.04 -5.43
CA ASP A 77 1.86 1.71 -5.05
C ASP A 77 1.75 0.71 -6.24
N GLU A 78 1.31 -0.53 -5.95
CA GLU A 78 1.09 -1.60 -6.96
C GLU A 78 -0.19 -1.39 -7.79
N ILE A 79 -0.45 -0.15 -8.21
CA ILE A 79 -1.66 0.15 -8.99
C ILE A 79 -1.65 -0.48 -10.37
N TRP A 80 -0.47 -0.87 -10.89
CA TRP A 80 -0.30 -1.50 -12.19
C TRP A 80 -0.23 -3.04 -12.13
N ASN A 81 -0.59 -3.63 -11.00
CA ASN A 81 -0.64 -5.09 -10.86
C ASN A 81 -1.82 -5.67 -11.64
N LEU A 82 -1.55 -6.21 -12.84
CA LEU A 82 -2.55 -6.87 -13.71
C LEU A 82 -3.13 -8.14 -13.08
N CYS A 83 -2.37 -8.80 -12.21
CA CYS A 83 -2.78 -10.02 -11.51
C CYS A 83 -3.63 -9.72 -10.27
N GLY A 84 -3.65 -8.48 -9.83
CA GLY A 84 -4.35 -8.03 -8.64
C GLY A 84 -5.86 -7.87 -8.85
N SER A 85 -6.63 -8.08 -7.80
CA SER A 85 -8.09 -7.84 -7.83
C SER A 85 -8.47 -6.37 -7.98
N GLY A 86 -7.52 -5.49 -7.76
CA GLY A 86 -7.67 -4.05 -7.95
C GLY A 86 -7.38 -3.58 -9.38
N TYR A 87 -7.07 -4.50 -10.30
CA TYR A 87 -6.82 -4.15 -11.70
C TYR A 87 -8.00 -3.37 -12.30
N HIS A 88 -7.66 -2.28 -12.96
CA HIS A 88 -8.59 -1.51 -13.79
C HIS A 88 -7.79 -0.69 -14.81
N PRO A 89 -8.20 -0.66 -16.11
CA PRO A 89 -7.46 0.04 -17.17
C PRO A 89 -7.23 1.53 -16.91
N LEU A 90 -8.15 2.17 -16.22
CA LEU A 90 -8.09 3.58 -15.84
C LEU A 90 -6.83 3.94 -15.02
N LYS A 91 -6.29 2.98 -14.26
CA LYS A 91 -5.04 3.14 -13.51
C LYS A 91 -3.79 3.22 -14.40
N PHE A 92 -3.93 2.86 -15.67
CA PHE A 92 -2.91 2.99 -16.70
C PHE A 92 -3.13 4.21 -17.61
N GLY A 93 -4.15 5.04 -17.33
CA GLY A 93 -4.48 6.21 -18.11
C GLY A 93 -5.53 5.98 -19.21
N THR A 94 -6.03 4.76 -19.36
CA THR A 94 -7.05 4.42 -20.37
C THR A 94 -8.32 5.25 -20.18
N GLY A 95 -8.77 5.90 -21.23
CA GLY A 95 -9.92 6.81 -21.21
C GLY A 95 -9.59 8.22 -20.73
N LEU A 96 -8.31 8.53 -20.44
CA LEU A 96 -7.82 9.84 -20.01
C LEU A 96 -6.91 10.51 -21.06
N GLU A 97 -6.96 10.07 -22.31
CA GLU A 97 -6.05 10.46 -23.40
C GLU A 97 -6.04 11.97 -23.68
N ASN A 98 -7.14 12.67 -23.35
CA ASN A 98 -7.27 14.12 -23.50
C ASN A 98 -7.03 14.90 -22.20
N GLN A 99 -6.53 14.23 -21.17
CA GLN A 99 -6.20 14.82 -19.88
C GLN A 99 -4.70 14.81 -19.66
N ARG A 100 -4.15 15.89 -19.14
CA ARG A 100 -2.77 15.93 -18.71
C ARG A 100 -2.57 14.93 -17.58
N THR A 101 -1.88 13.83 -17.86
CA THR A 101 -1.76 12.70 -16.94
C THR A 101 -0.32 12.20 -16.90
N ILE A 102 0.19 12.03 -15.69
CA ILE A 102 1.53 11.44 -15.44
C ILE A 102 1.42 10.20 -14.56
N ALA A 103 2.40 9.30 -14.67
CA ALA A 103 2.57 8.20 -13.72
C ALA A 103 3.78 8.48 -12.82
N TYR A 104 3.57 8.49 -11.50
CA TYR A 104 4.60 8.70 -10.50
C TYR A 104 4.82 7.45 -9.66
N ALA A 105 5.95 6.78 -9.88
CA ALA A 105 6.42 5.64 -9.11
C ALA A 105 5.42 4.46 -8.90
N PRO A 106 4.48 4.15 -9.84
CA PRO A 106 3.68 2.93 -9.72
C PRO A 106 4.54 1.68 -9.84
N SER A 107 4.04 0.57 -9.28
CA SER A 107 4.62 -0.76 -9.40
C SER A 107 3.64 -1.71 -10.09
N VAL A 108 4.21 -2.66 -10.83
CA VAL A 108 3.47 -3.78 -11.45
C VAL A 108 3.27 -4.96 -10.49
N GLY A 109 3.94 -4.95 -9.34
CA GLY A 109 3.83 -5.99 -8.32
C GLY A 109 4.18 -7.38 -8.87
N ALA A 110 3.20 -8.28 -8.89
CA ALA A 110 3.38 -9.69 -9.28
C ALA A 110 3.35 -9.94 -10.81
N VAL A 111 3.36 -8.90 -11.65
CA VAL A 111 3.40 -9.05 -13.11
C VAL A 111 4.78 -9.53 -13.56
N THR A 112 4.81 -10.58 -14.38
CA THR A 112 6.03 -11.17 -14.96
C THR A 112 6.15 -10.84 -16.46
N GLU A 113 7.25 -11.25 -17.07
CA GLU A 113 7.48 -11.07 -18.51
C GLU A 113 6.47 -11.87 -19.35
N GLU A 114 5.96 -13.00 -18.84
CA GLU A 114 4.96 -13.83 -19.52
C GLU A 114 3.52 -13.29 -19.35
N THR A 115 3.30 -12.33 -18.46
CA THR A 115 1.97 -11.76 -18.25
C THR A 115 1.54 -11.00 -19.50
N ALA A 116 0.41 -11.41 -20.09
CA ALA A 116 -0.15 -10.73 -21.25
C ALA A 116 -0.57 -9.29 -20.89
N VAL A 117 -0.22 -8.34 -21.75
CA VAL A 117 -0.60 -6.93 -21.59
C VAL A 117 -1.90 -6.68 -22.37
N PRO A 118 -2.99 -6.28 -21.71
CA PRO A 118 -4.23 -5.93 -22.40
C PRO A 118 -4.07 -4.71 -23.34
N GLU A 119 -4.80 -4.70 -24.44
CA GLU A 119 -4.76 -3.63 -25.46
C GLU A 119 -5.10 -2.24 -24.88
N ASP A 120 -6.03 -2.19 -23.95
CA ASP A 120 -6.44 -0.95 -23.29
C ASP A 120 -5.33 -0.40 -22.36
N VAL A 121 -4.49 -1.26 -21.76
CA VAL A 121 -3.30 -0.84 -21.00
C VAL A 121 -2.27 -0.19 -21.92
N PHE A 122 -2.00 -0.81 -23.08
CA PHE A 122 -1.14 -0.22 -24.10
C PHE A 122 -1.61 1.18 -24.51
N SER A 123 -2.89 1.31 -24.84
CA SER A 123 -3.48 2.59 -25.22
C SER A 123 -3.30 3.65 -24.12
N GLY A 124 -3.61 3.31 -22.88
CA GLY A 124 -3.46 4.23 -21.74
C GLY A 124 -2.04 4.71 -21.54
N LEU A 125 -1.08 3.78 -21.42
CA LEU A 125 0.34 4.10 -21.17
C LEU A 125 0.94 4.98 -22.28
N LYS A 126 0.53 4.78 -23.52
CA LYS A 126 1.05 5.52 -24.67
C LYS A 126 0.76 7.03 -24.58
N HIS A 127 -0.36 7.42 -23.98
CA HIS A 127 -0.82 8.81 -23.90
C HIS A 127 -0.37 9.55 -22.62
N LEU A 128 0.26 8.89 -21.66
CA LEU A 128 0.78 9.56 -20.48
C LEU A 128 1.85 10.59 -20.84
N ASP A 129 1.82 11.80 -20.27
CA ASP A 129 2.80 12.85 -20.53
C ASP A 129 4.20 12.44 -20.03
N ARG A 130 4.26 11.87 -18.83
CA ARG A 130 5.47 11.35 -18.20
C ARG A 130 5.19 10.02 -17.53
N ILE A 131 6.18 9.13 -17.58
CA ILE A 131 6.08 7.80 -16.96
C ILE A 131 7.31 7.57 -16.10
N SER A 132 7.07 7.23 -14.84
CA SER A 132 8.11 6.69 -13.96
C SER A 132 7.64 5.39 -13.32
N GLY A 133 8.56 4.66 -12.69
CA GLY A 133 8.29 3.46 -11.92
C GLY A 133 9.24 3.38 -10.72
N ARG A 134 8.84 2.71 -9.64
CA ARG A 134 9.69 2.60 -8.44
C ARG A 134 10.65 1.42 -8.47
N ASP A 135 10.40 0.44 -9.32
CA ASP A 135 11.17 -0.79 -9.42
C ASP A 135 11.51 -1.14 -10.88
N VAL A 136 12.53 -1.99 -11.06
CA VAL A 136 13.06 -2.35 -12.38
C VAL A 136 12.02 -3.08 -13.22
N GLU A 137 11.19 -3.92 -12.61
CA GLU A 137 10.18 -4.69 -13.34
C GLU A 137 9.10 -3.78 -13.92
N SER A 138 8.74 -2.71 -13.20
CA SER A 138 7.82 -1.69 -13.73
C SER A 138 8.39 -0.93 -14.93
N LEU A 139 9.69 -0.63 -14.91
CA LEU A 139 10.36 0.01 -16.07
C LEU A 139 10.35 -0.90 -17.29
N LYS A 140 10.74 -2.17 -17.14
CA LYS A 140 10.69 -3.18 -18.20
C LYS A 140 9.28 -3.39 -18.72
N PHE A 141 8.30 -3.42 -17.82
CA PHE A 141 6.89 -3.54 -18.20
C PHE A 141 6.43 -2.40 -19.12
N VAL A 142 6.76 -1.14 -18.81
CA VAL A 142 6.40 0.01 -19.65
C VAL A 142 7.03 -0.11 -21.03
N GLU A 143 8.32 -0.45 -21.09
CA GLU A 143 9.03 -0.63 -22.38
C GLU A 143 8.38 -1.73 -23.22
N ARG A 144 8.09 -2.89 -22.61
CA ARG A 144 7.40 -3.99 -23.26
C ARG A 144 5.98 -3.64 -23.69
N ALA A 145 5.24 -2.93 -22.82
CA ALA A 145 3.81 -2.64 -23.03
C ALA A 145 3.58 -1.57 -24.09
N CYS A 146 4.42 -0.55 -24.21
CA CYS A 146 4.16 0.57 -25.12
C CYS A 146 5.41 1.13 -25.83
N GLY A 147 6.57 0.50 -25.70
CA GLY A 147 7.82 0.92 -26.35
C GLY A 147 8.42 2.21 -25.78
N ARG A 148 7.89 2.75 -24.69
CA ARG A 148 8.40 3.98 -24.05
C ARG A 148 9.36 3.63 -22.92
N LYS A 149 10.34 4.51 -22.70
CA LYS A 149 11.20 4.43 -21.51
C LYS A 149 10.55 5.16 -20.36
N ALA A 150 10.54 4.52 -19.17
CA ALA A 150 10.12 5.11 -17.92
C ALA A 150 11.33 5.49 -17.06
N GLU A 151 11.20 6.55 -16.27
CA GLU A 151 12.23 7.01 -15.33
C GLU A 151 12.10 6.26 -14.00
N LYS A 152 13.26 5.89 -13.40
CA LYS A 152 13.23 5.31 -12.04
C LYS A 152 13.09 6.42 -11.01
N MET A 153 12.06 6.34 -10.18
CA MET A 153 11.77 7.30 -9.12
C MET A 153 11.64 6.58 -7.78
N LEU A 154 11.92 7.30 -6.70
CA LEU A 154 11.66 6.81 -5.36
C LEU A 154 10.15 6.77 -5.08
N ASP A 155 9.75 5.83 -4.24
CA ASP A 155 8.39 5.84 -3.68
C ASP A 155 8.17 7.15 -2.91
N PRO A 156 6.98 7.80 -3.04
CA PRO A 156 6.72 9.08 -2.39
C PRO A 156 6.79 9.03 -0.85
N THR A 157 6.70 7.86 -0.23
CA THR A 157 6.90 7.71 1.21
C THR A 157 8.29 8.16 1.68
N PHE A 158 9.31 8.12 0.80
CA PHE A 158 10.65 8.64 1.09
C PHE A 158 10.78 10.16 0.97
N LEU A 159 9.76 10.85 0.46
CA LEU A 159 9.76 12.30 0.27
C LEU A 159 9.20 13.06 1.47
N TYR A 160 8.63 12.37 2.44
CA TYR A 160 7.97 12.98 3.59
C TYR A 160 8.60 12.54 4.91
N ASN A 161 8.87 13.49 5.78
CA ASN A 161 9.33 13.22 7.15
C ASN A 161 8.13 13.24 8.11
N PHE A 162 7.86 12.12 8.73
CA PHE A 162 6.74 11.93 9.65
C PHE A 162 7.02 12.39 11.09
N ASP A 163 8.20 12.92 11.40
CA ASP A 163 8.60 13.28 12.77
C ASP A 163 7.61 14.22 13.45
N MET A 164 7.25 15.30 12.76
CA MET A 164 6.31 16.30 13.28
C MET A 164 4.90 15.72 13.51
N ASP A 165 4.48 14.78 12.69
CA ASP A 165 3.16 14.15 12.86
C ASP A 165 3.16 13.19 14.05
N ILE A 166 4.23 12.42 14.23
CA ILE A 166 4.41 11.51 15.37
C ILE A 166 4.43 12.31 16.68
N GLU A 167 5.14 13.43 16.72
CA GLU A 167 5.18 14.33 17.87
C GLU A 167 3.80 14.93 18.16
N ARG A 168 3.10 15.44 17.14
CA ARG A 168 1.76 16.02 17.27
C ARG A 168 0.74 15.02 17.81
N GLU A 169 0.80 13.77 17.37
CA GLU A 169 -0.08 12.69 17.85
C GLU A 169 0.37 12.15 19.22
N ASN A 170 1.47 12.67 19.80
CA ASN A 170 2.02 12.25 21.08
C ASN A 170 2.26 10.74 21.19
N ILE A 171 2.74 10.13 20.09
CA ILE A 171 3.04 8.71 20.03
C ILE A 171 4.33 8.48 20.81
N LYS A 172 4.28 7.50 21.71
CA LYS A 172 5.45 7.12 22.53
C LYS A 172 6.05 5.83 22.02
N PRO A 173 7.38 5.79 21.83
CA PRO A 173 8.05 4.58 21.42
C PRO A 173 7.86 3.46 22.46
N LYS A 174 7.99 2.22 22.04
CA LYS A 174 7.92 1.07 22.94
C LYS A 174 9.08 1.11 23.95
N PRO A 175 8.85 0.76 25.22
CA PRO A 175 9.89 0.82 26.26
C PRO A 175 10.86 -0.38 26.21
N TYR A 176 10.89 -1.12 25.12
CA TYR A 176 11.72 -2.29 24.90
C TYR A 176 12.23 -2.36 23.46
N ARG A 177 13.30 -3.08 23.25
CA ARG A 177 13.87 -3.37 21.93
C ARG A 177 13.08 -4.49 21.25
N TYR A 178 12.90 -4.42 19.93
CA TYR A 178 12.08 -5.40 19.23
C TYR A 178 12.46 -5.62 17.76
N ILE A 179 12.04 -6.78 17.28
CA ILE A 179 12.00 -7.13 15.86
C ILE A 179 10.53 -6.93 15.41
N LEU A 180 10.34 -6.12 14.40
CA LEU A 180 9.01 -5.91 13.80
C LEU A 180 8.79 -6.87 12.62
N ILE A 181 7.63 -7.53 12.60
CA ILE A 181 7.19 -8.35 11.47
C ILE A 181 5.95 -7.71 10.84
N TYR A 182 6.02 -7.52 9.54
CA TYR A 182 4.91 -6.97 8.77
C TYR A 182 4.75 -7.72 7.45
N ASP A 183 3.53 -8.20 7.17
CA ASP A 183 3.13 -8.88 5.93
C ASP A 183 4.17 -9.89 5.41
N CYS A 184 4.66 -10.72 6.32
CA CYS A 184 5.65 -11.75 6.00
C CYS A 184 5.17 -13.14 6.45
N LYS A 185 5.27 -14.11 5.53
CA LYS A 185 4.99 -15.52 5.82
C LYS A 185 6.27 -16.22 6.22
N LEU A 186 6.43 -16.48 7.51
CA LEU A 186 7.52 -17.29 8.03
C LEU A 186 7.08 -18.76 8.13
N THR A 187 7.97 -19.66 7.73
CA THR A 187 7.80 -21.10 8.00
C THR A 187 8.06 -21.39 9.48
N GLU A 188 7.57 -22.52 9.98
CA GLU A 188 7.79 -22.89 11.39
C GLU A 188 9.29 -22.95 11.78
N PRO A 189 10.21 -23.51 10.97
CA PRO A 189 11.63 -23.45 11.26
C PRO A 189 12.18 -22.02 11.34
N MET A 190 11.77 -21.13 10.43
CA MET A 190 12.19 -19.73 10.44
C MET A 190 11.67 -19.00 11.69
N ALA A 191 10.42 -19.24 12.09
CA ALA A 191 9.86 -18.66 13.30
C ALA A 191 10.62 -19.11 14.56
N LYS A 192 10.99 -20.39 14.66
CA LYS A 192 11.81 -20.92 15.78
C LYS A 192 13.19 -20.28 15.83
N GLN A 193 13.89 -20.20 14.69
CA GLN A 193 15.20 -19.53 14.62
C GLN A 193 15.09 -18.05 15.02
N LEU A 194 14.04 -17.38 14.63
CA LEU A 194 13.80 -15.99 14.99
C LEU A 194 13.55 -15.83 16.49
N GLN A 195 12.77 -16.73 17.10
CA GLN A 195 12.54 -16.75 18.55
C GLN A 195 13.84 -16.97 19.34
N GLU A 196 14.69 -17.90 18.90
CA GLU A 196 16.01 -18.15 19.49
C GLU A 196 16.93 -16.90 19.37
N TYR A 197 16.94 -16.28 18.19
CA TYR A 197 17.68 -15.04 17.97
C TYR A 197 17.19 -13.90 18.86
N ALA A 198 15.87 -13.69 18.93
CA ALA A 198 15.25 -12.65 19.74
C ALA A 198 15.60 -12.84 21.23
N LYS A 199 15.46 -14.07 21.75
CA LYS A 199 15.79 -14.42 23.12
C LYS A 199 17.28 -14.16 23.44
N LYS A 200 18.19 -14.55 22.52
CA LYS A 200 19.65 -14.35 22.69
C LYS A 200 20.03 -12.87 22.75
N ASN A 201 19.29 -12.00 22.09
CA ASN A 201 19.60 -10.57 21.95
C ASN A 201 18.72 -9.66 22.81
N ASP A 202 17.91 -10.23 23.72
CA ASP A 202 16.95 -9.49 24.54
C ASP A 202 16.01 -8.59 23.70
N LEU A 203 15.37 -9.19 22.69
CA LEU A 203 14.45 -8.55 21.79
C LEU A 203 13.07 -9.20 21.90
N LYS A 204 12.01 -8.41 21.82
CA LYS A 204 10.66 -8.93 21.59
C LYS A 204 10.40 -9.11 20.09
N ILE A 205 9.53 -10.04 19.76
CA ILE A 205 8.99 -10.20 18.40
C ILE A 205 7.59 -9.60 18.39
N ILE A 206 7.38 -8.54 17.59
CA ILE A 206 6.08 -7.90 17.49
C ILE A 206 5.57 -7.89 16.06
N GLY A 207 4.25 -7.98 15.91
CA GLY A 207 3.56 -7.90 14.61
C GLY A 207 2.85 -6.56 14.43
N ALA A 208 2.93 -5.99 13.23
CA ALA A 208 2.11 -4.85 12.83
C ALA A 208 1.01 -5.30 11.86
N GLY A 209 -0.24 -4.92 12.15
CA GLY A 209 -1.41 -5.21 11.32
C GLY A 209 -2.00 -6.62 11.46
N ASP A 210 -1.29 -7.56 12.11
CA ASP A 210 -1.80 -8.91 12.38
C ASP A 210 -1.28 -9.48 13.70
N TYR A 211 -1.79 -10.66 14.05
CA TYR A 211 -1.32 -11.45 15.18
C TYR A 211 -0.97 -12.87 14.72
N LYS A 212 0.14 -13.39 15.24
CA LYS A 212 0.55 -14.80 15.09
C LYS A 212 0.97 -15.34 16.46
N THR A 213 0.79 -16.65 16.65
CA THR A 213 1.01 -17.31 17.96
C THR A 213 2.45 -17.25 18.47
N PHE A 214 3.41 -16.98 17.60
CA PHE A 214 4.84 -16.85 17.97
C PHE A 214 5.29 -15.41 18.22
N TYR A 215 4.38 -14.41 18.10
CA TYR A 215 4.66 -13.03 18.49
C TYR A 215 4.53 -12.86 20.01
N ASP A 216 5.39 -12.05 20.60
CA ASP A 216 5.23 -11.60 21.99
C ASP A 216 4.05 -10.62 22.09
N GLU A 217 3.92 -9.76 21.08
CA GLU A 217 2.81 -8.80 20.96
C GLU A 217 2.38 -8.64 19.49
N GLY A 218 1.10 -8.43 19.24
CA GLY A 218 0.56 -8.10 17.91
C GLY A 218 -0.32 -6.86 17.99
N PHE A 219 -0.08 -5.91 17.12
CA PHE A 219 -0.81 -4.64 17.05
C PHE A 219 -1.67 -4.62 15.79
N ILE A 220 -2.98 -4.80 15.93
CA ILE A 220 -3.93 -4.85 14.81
C ILE A 220 -4.51 -3.47 14.54
N ASP A 221 -5.02 -2.80 15.58
CA ASP A 221 -5.60 -1.47 15.48
C ASP A 221 -4.52 -0.40 15.70
N LEU A 222 -3.86 -0.03 14.63
CA LEU A 222 -2.83 1.02 14.61
C LEU A 222 -3.31 2.20 13.79
N THR A 223 -3.05 3.41 14.29
CA THR A 223 -3.12 4.61 13.47
C THR A 223 -1.96 4.62 12.45
N PRO A 224 -2.06 5.34 11.33
CA PRO A 224 -0.95 5.46 10.38
C PRO A 224 0.36 5.91 11.02
N TYR A 225 0.30 6.81 11.98
CA TYR A 225 1.49 7.35 12.65
C TYR A 225 2.08 6.38 13.68
N GLU A 226 1.27 5.64 14.43
CA GLU A 226 1.74 4.54 15.28
C GLU A 226 2.40 3.44 14.45
N TRP A 227 1.85 3.16 13.27
CA TRP A 227 2.43 2.19 12.34
C TRP A 227 3.83 2.65 11.89
N VAL A 228 4.00 3.91 11.46
CA VAL A 228 5.30 4.47 11.09
C VAL A 228 6.28 4.45 12.27
N ASP A 229 5.82 4.80 13.47
CA ASP A 229 6.65 4.80 14.69
C ASP A 229 7.19 3.40 15.01
N LEU A 230 6.38 2.35 14.83
CA LEU A 230 6.83 0.96 15.02
C LEU A 230 7.94 0.58 14.05
N PHE A 231 7.90 1.02 12.80
CA PHE A 231 8.98 0.76 11.83
C PHE A 231 10.24 1.53 12.16
N ARG A 232 10.08 2.81 12.52
CA ARG A 232 11.18 3.72 12.84
C ARG A 232 12.02 3.25 14.04
N ASN A 233 11.35 2.73 15.07
CA ASN A 233 11.98 2.36 16.33
C ASN A 233 12.33 0.86 16.41
N ALA A 234 12.04 0.07 15.37
CA ALA A 234 12.40 -1.34 15.31
C ALA A 234 13.92 -1.50 15.18
N GLU A 235 14.50 -2.41 15.96
CA GLU A 235 15.91 -2.78 15.80
C GLU A 235 16.15 -3.55 14.50
N LYS A 236 15.17 -4.38 14.12
CA LYS A 236 15.12 -5.10 12.86
C LYS A 236 13.69 -5.16 12.36
N VAL A 237 13.55 -5.10 11.04
CA VAL A 237 12.26 -5.29 10.34
C VAL A 237 12.35 -6.50 9.44
N ILE A 238 11.34 -7.37 9.51
CA ILE A 238 11.14 -8.49 8.60
C ILE A 238 9.83 -8.26 7.87
N THR A 239 9.92 -8.01 6.59
CA THR A 239 8.75 -7.74 5.76
C THR A 239 8.87 -8.38 4.39
N GLY A 240 7.72 -8.71 3.78
CA GLY A 240 7.60 -9.14 2.40
C GLY A 240 7.19 -7.99 1.46
N THR A 241 6.96 -6.79 1.99
CA THR A 241 6.53 -5.62 1.22
C THR A 241 7.70 -4.68 0.91
N PHE A 242 7.52 -3.84 -0.11
CA PHE A 242 8.55 -2.90 -0.54
C PHE A 242 8.67 -1.70 0.42
N HIS A 243 7.56 -1.25 0.97
CA HIS A 243 7.47 -0.08 1.86
C HIS A 243 6.51 -0.32 3.01
#